data_3602aab73b26856cdb8fecb3d514b519
#
_entry.id   3602aab73b26856cdb8fecb3d514b519
#
_cell.length_a   1.000
_cell.length_b   1.000
_cell.length_c   1.000
_cell.angle_alpha   90.00
_cell.angle_beta   90.00
_cell.angle_gamma   90.00
#
_symmetry.space_group_name_H-M   'P 1'
#
loop_
_entity.id
_entity.type
_entity.pdbx_description
1 polymer ?
#
loop_
_entity_poly.entity_id
_entity_poly.type
_entity_poly.pdbx_seq_one_letter_code
_entity_poly.pdbx_strand_id
1 'polypeptide(L)'
;MPLGSFRAERFRCLATIELDLDPKANLFIGPNASGKTSLLEAVFFLSRGRSFRSRRREALIAHGSDSFIVAAQAIAAATSIPLGVRGSRSDTEWRVGGGPASGIADLAEVFPAQVIDPEVHKLLEEGPGRRRRYLDWGVFHVEHGFLPNWRRYHQALRQRNAALKDEAEDETLAVWEKELAASGEMLASARDAYLERIAAPLGRIGQALLDQPIALIHHRGWSIEQPLLDALGRDRARDRRYRATQLGPHRSDILVHVGDRPAKDRVSRGQQKLVAAALMLAQLEIQEAERPGRSALLLDDPAAELDGENLARLMALVRDVPAQLWVTSLKPQIADLVTGGHVFHVEQGDIIKR
;
A
#
# COMPACT_ATOMS: atom_id res chain seq x y z
N MET A 1 14.45 4.28 1.97
CA MET A 1 15.81 4.21 1.44
C MET A 1 15.79 3.48 0.12
N PRO A 2 16.47 3.96 -0.94
CA PRO A 2 16.53 3.23 -2.19
C PRO A 2 17.24 1.89 -1.99
N LEU A 3 16.88 0.90 -2.79
CA LEU A 3 17.60 -0.36 -2.84
C LEU A 3 18.82 -0.23 -3.76
N GLY A 4 19.99 -0.64 -3.30
CA GLY A 4 21.22 -0.72 -4.10
C GLY A 4 21.40 -2.07 -4.76
N SER A 5 20.92 -3.14 -4.08
CA SER A 5 20.86 -4.48 -4.66
C SER A 5 19.56 -5.18 -4.30
N PHE A 6 19.17 -6.11 -5.14
CA PHE A 6 17.96 -6.91 -4.96
C PHE A 6 18.20 -8.34 -5.42
N ARG A 7 17.73 -9.30 -4.62
CA ARG A 7 17.79 -10.73 -4.91
C ARG A 7 16.43 -11.37 -4.68
N ALA A 8 16.01 -12.21 -5.59
CA ALA A 8 14.84 -13.08 -5.40
C ALA A 8 15.18 -14.52 -5.85
N GLU A 9 14.73 -15.49 -5.07
CA GLU A 9 14.89 -16.91 -5.35
C GLU A 9 13.55 -17.60 -5.25
N ARG A 10 13.24 -18.41 -6.25
CA ARG A 10 12.03 -19.27 -6.30
C ARG A 10 10.73 -18.47 -6.04
N PHE A 11 10.70 -17.24 -6.53
CA PHE A 11 9.54 -16.38 -6.42
C PHE A 11 8.78 -16.34 -7.75
N ARG A 12 7.59 -16.89 -7.82
CA ARG A 12 6.79 -17.00 -9.06
C ARG A 12 7.57 -17.72 -10.15
N CYS A 13 7.81 -17.04 -11.29
CA CYS A 13 8.62 -17.54 -12.41
C CYS A 13 10.10 -17.16 -12.28
N LEU A 14 10.50 -16.43 -11.25
CA LEU A 14 11.89 -16.06 -11.02
C LEU A 14 12.61 -17.21 -10.31
N ALA A 15 13.57 -17.85 -10.96
CA ALA A 15 14.34 -18.93 -10.37
C ALA A 15 15.35 -18.41 -9.36
N THR A 16 16.33 -17.64 -9.82
CA THR A 16 17.28 -16.87 -9.01
C THR A 16 17.71 -15.66 -9.81
N ILE A 17 17.48 -14.48 -9.24
CA ILE A 17 17.91 -13.20 -9.80
C ILE A 17 18.69 -12.43 -8.78
N GLU A 18 19.71 -11.69 -9.25
CA GLU A 18 20.50 -10.75 -8.46
C GLU A 18 20.76 -9.50 -9.30
N LEU A 19 20.43 -8.33 -8.75
CA LEU A 19 20.43 -7.07 -9.49
C LEU A 19 21.18 -6.00 -8.70
N ASP A 20 22.07 -5.29 -9.38
CA ASP A 20 22.62 -4.00 -8.95
C ASP A 20 21.73 -2.88 -9.48
N LEU A 21 21.22 -2.06 -8.58
CA LEU A 21 20.18 -1.10 -8.86
C LEU A 21 20.70 0.33 -8.89
N ASP A 22 20.12 1.15 -9.76
CA ASP A 22 20.26 2.58 -9.68
C ASP A 22 19.37 3.15 -8.57
N PRO A 23 19.87 4.09 -7.74
CA PRO A 23 19.08 4.67 -6.66
C PRO A 23 17.93 5.57 -7.12
N LYS A 24 17.91 6.01 -8.39
CA LYS A 24 16.88 6.87 -8.95
C LYS A 24 15.85 6.09 -9.76
N ALA A 25 16.30 5.31 -10.75
CA ALA A 25 15.37 4.64 -11.65
C ALA A 25 15.92 3.31 -12.19
N ASN A 26 15.03 2.31 -12.31
CA ASN A 26 15.32 1.00 -12.87
C ASN A 26 14.20 0.61 -13.82
N LEU A 27 14.54 0.41 -15.09
CA LEU A 27 13.60 0.10 -16.16
C LEU A 27 13.77 -1.34 -16.61
N PHE A 28 12.70 -2.11 -16.61
CA PHE A 28 12.65 -3.52 -16.95
C PHE A 28 11.82 -3.73 -18.21
N ILE A 29 12.49 -4.05 -19.33
CA ILE A 29 11.88 -4.20 -20.66
C ILE A 29 11.89 -5.67 -21.05
N GLY A 30 10.78 -6.16 -21.57
CA GLY A 30 10.70 -7.54 -22.07
C GLY A 30 9.30 -7.91 -22.55
N PRO A 31 9.14 -9.06 -23.20
CA PRO A 31 7.85 -9.51 -23.70
C PRO A 31 6.84 -9.81 -22.57
N ASN A 32 5.58 -10.01 -22.93
CA ASN A 32 4.58 -10.47 -21.97
C ASN A 32 4.97 -11.84 -21.38
N ALA A 33 4.60 -12.07 -20.12
CA ALA A 33 4.94 -13.27 -19.36
C ALA A 33 6.44 -13.52 -19.12
N SER A 34 7.32 -12.54 -19.38
CA SER A 34 8.77 -12.69 -19.15
C SER A 34 9.19 -12.63 -17.66
N GLY A 35 8.31 -12.22 -16.74
CA GLY A 35 8.64 -12.12 -15.30
C GLY A 35 8.64 -10.69 -14.74
N LYS A 36 8.45 -9.65 -15.55
CA LYS A 36 8.46 -8.23 -15.14
C LYS A 36 7.56 -7.94 -13.95
N THR A 37 6.27 -8.28 -14.04
CA THR A 37 5.31 -8.10 -12.95
C THR A 37 5.67 -8.95 -11.72
N SER A 38 6.27 -10.13 -11.90
CA SER A 38 6.73 -10.99 -10.80
C SER A 38 7.89 -10.34 -10.03
N LEU A 39 8.78 -9.62 -10.74
CA LEU A 39 9.82 -8.81 -10.11
C LEU A 39 9.23 -7.70 -9.25
N LEU A 40 8.33 -6.88 -9.80
CA LEU A 40 7.67 -5.81 -9.02
C LEU A 40 6.87 -6.39 -7.85
N GLU A 41 6.25 -7.56 -8.02
CA GLU A 41 5.53 -8.25 -6.96
C GLU A 41 6.46 -8.68 -5.82
N ALA A 42 7.69 -9.14 -6.12
CA ALA A 42 8.69 -9.50 -5.13
C ALA A 42 9.18 -8.26 -4.36
N VAL A 43 9.47 -7.15 -5.05
CA VAL A 43 9.83 -5.87 -4.42
C VAL A 43 8.71 -5.35 -3.53
N PHE A 44 7.47 -5.38 -4.00
CA PHE A 44 6.31 -4.98 -3.22
C PHE A 44 6.09 -5.88 -2.00
N PHE A 45 6.31 -7.19 -2.15
CA PHE A 45 6.19 -8.14 -1.04
C PHE A 45 7.20 -7.84 0.06
N LEU A 46 8.42 -7.47 -0.28
CA LEU A 46 9.45 -7.06 0.70
C LEU A 46 8.99 -5.86 1.55
N SER A 47 8.26 -4.91 0.95
CA SER A 47 7.73 -3.72 1.64
C SER A 47 6.41 -3.96 2.39
N ARG A 48 5.51 -4.76 1.82
CA ARG A 48 4.11 -4.84 2.26
C ARG A 48 3.71 -6.17 2.89
N GLY A 49 4.55 -7.21 2.79
CA GLY A 49 4.24 -8.56 3.28
C GLY A 49 3.08 -9.24 2.57
N ARG A 50 2.68 -8.72 1.44
CA ARG A 50 1.57 -9.23 0.64
C ARG A 50 1.78 -8.99 -0.85
N SER A 51 1.17 -9.83 -1.67
CA SER A 51 1.08 -9.60 -3.10
C SER A 51 -0.01 -8.56 -3.44
N PHE A 52 0.20 -7.78 -4.52
CA PHE A 52 -0.85 -6.95 -5.10
C PHE A 52 -1.74 -7.73 -6.08
N ARG A 53 -1.30 -8.92 -6.56
CA ARG A 53 -2.01 -9.77 -7.53
C ARG A 53 -2.80 -10.92 -6.90
N SER A 54 -2.28 -11.51 -5.81
CA SER A 54 -2.86 -12.72 -5.23
C SER A 54 -2.98 -12.63 -3.72
N ARG A 55 -4.08 -13.19 -3.20
CA ARG A 55 -4.24 -13.37 -1.74
C ARG A 55 -3.64 -14.68 -1.24
N ARG A 56 -3.29 -15.59 -2.16
CA ARG A 56 -2.75 -16.92 -1.83
C ARG A 56 -1.23 -16.83 -1.79
N ARG A 57 -0.64 -17.16 -0.65
CA ARG A 57 0.82 -17.18 -0.48
C ARG A 57 1.49 -18.25 -1.33
N GLU A 58 0.86 -19.41 -1.47
CA GLU A 58 1.35 -20.50 -2.29
C GLU A 58 1.59 -20.08 -3.74
N ALA A 59 0.80 -19.14 -4.24
CA ALA A 59 0.97 -18.62 -5.59
C ALA A 59 2.26 -17.80 -5.78
N LEU A 60 2.95 -17.41 -4.71
CA LEU A 60 4.24 -16.70 -4.76
C LEU A 60 5.43 -17.63 -4.84
N ILE A 61 5.25 -18.91 -4.47
CA ILE A 61 6.30 -19.93 -4.48
C ILE A 61 6.43 -20.49 -5.91
N ALA A 62 7.64 -20.60 -6.43
CA ALA A 62 7.90 -21.20 -7.72
C ALA A 62 7.45 -22.67 -7.74
N HIS A 63 6.99 -23.13 -8.91
CA HIS A 63 6.55 -24.52 -9.08
C HIS A 63 7.67 -25.51 -8.71
N GLY A 64 7.31 -26.53 -7.94
CA GLY A 64 8.27 -27.53 -7.44
C GLY A 64 9.12 -27.10 -6.25
N SER A 65 8.86 -25.90 -5.67
CA SER A 65 9.56 -25.40 -4.49
C SER A 65 8.65 -25.34 -3.26
N ASP A 66 9.24 -25.31 -2.06
CA ASP A 66 8.53 -25.21 -0.78
C ASP A 66 8.57 -23.80 -0.18
N SER A 67 9.49 -22.97 -0.65
CA SER A 67 9.69 -21.62 -0.14
C SER A 67 10.31 -20.71 -1.19
N PHE A 68 10.21 -19.41 -0.96
CA PHE A 68 10.93 -18.37 -1.70
C PHE A 68 11.75 -17.50 -0.76
N ILE A 69 12.75 -16.81 -1.32
CA ILE A 69 13.52 -15.79 -0.61
C ILE A 69 13.48 -14.49 -1.43
N VAL A 70 13.28 -13.36 -0.74
CA VAL A 70 13.49 -12.03 -1.30
C VAL A 70 14.39 -11.27 -0.36
N ALA A 71 15.48 -10.71 -0.86
CA ALA A 71 16.46 -9.96 -0.09
C ALA A 71 16.89 -8.69 -0.83
N ALA A 72 17.29 -7.67 -0.11
CA ALA A 72 17.77 -6.42 -0.67
C ALA A 72 18.73 -5.70 0.28
N GLN A 73 19.52 -4.78 -0.28
CA GLN A 73 20.31 -3.82 0.50
C GLN A 73 19.69 -2.42 0.32
N ALA A 74 19.11 -1.89 1.39
CA ALA A 74 18.64 -0.51 1.42
C ALA A 74 19.81 0.42 1.72
N ILE A 75 20.03 1.45 0.87
CA ILE A 75 21.18 2.36 0.97
C ILE A 75 20.78 3.60 1.75
N ALA A 76 21.55 3.97 2.77
CA ALA A 76 21.45 5.21 3.55
C ALA A 76 22.82 5.88 3.67
N ALA A 77 23.04 6.97 2.94
CA ALA A 77 24.27 7.77 2.97
C ALA A 77 25.57 6.93 3.01
N ALA A 78 26.06 6.60 4.21
CA ALA A 78 27.30 5.84 4.42
C ALA A 78 27.07 4.39 4.88
N THR A 79 25.82 3.93 5.02
CA THR A 79 25.49 2.59 5.53
C THR A 79 24.49 1.89 4.63
N SER A 80 24.53 0.54 4.64
CA SER A 80 23.49 -0.27 4.01
C SER A 80 22.77 -1.10 5.07
N ILE A 81 21.46 -1.24 4.91
CA ILE A 81 20.63 -2.03 5.80
C ILE A 81 20.13 -3.25 5.01
N PRO A 82 20.58 -4.46 5.36
CA PRO A 82 20.04 -5.67 4.73
C PRO A 82 18.59 -5.88 5.14
N LEU A 83 17.76 -6.14 4.15
CA LEU A 83 16.36 -6.52 4.28
C LEU A 83 16.17 -7.92 3.72
N GLY A 84 15.32 -8.72 4.34
CA GLY A 84 15.08 -10.07 3.88
C GLY A 84 13.71 -10.60 4.28
N VAL A 85 13.18 -11.45 3.43
CA VAL A 85 12.00 -12.26 3.72
C VAL A 85 12.18 -13.66 3.15
N ARG A 86 11.85 -14.67 3.95
CA ARG A 86 11.67 -16.03 3.52
C ARG A 86 10.21 -16.42 3.73
N GLY A 87 9.51 -16.75 2.66
CA GLY A 87 8.12 -17.19 2.72
C GLY A 87 7.98 -18.66 2.36
N SER A 88 7.21 -19.40 3.16
CA SER A 88 6.76 -20.76 2.89
C SER A 88 5.24 -20.82 2.78
N ARG A 89 4.68 -22.01 2.58
CA ARG A 89 3.22 -22.21 2.55
C ARG A 89 2.56 -21.83 3.87
N SER A 90 3.22 -22.07 5.01
CA SER A 90 2.66 -21.90 6.35
C SER A 90 3.18 -20.68 7.07
N ASP A 91 4.41 -20.21 6.78
CA ASP A 91 5.09 -19.19 7.58
C ASP A 91 5.83 -18.15 6.75
N THR A 92 6.19 -17.04 7.38
CA THR A 92 7.00 -15.98 6.80
C THR A 92 7.95 -15.41 7.85
N GLU A 93 9.24 -15.50 7.57
CA GLU A 93 10.31 -14.93 8.37
C GLU A 93 10.76 -13.59 7.79
N TRP A 94 10.88 -12.59 8.66
CA TRP A 94 11.29 -11.23 8.30
C TRP A 94 12.63 -10.90 8.93
N ARG A 95 13.49 -10.16 8.21
CA ARG A 95 14.80 -9.72 8.69
C ARG A 95 15.08 -8.27 8.32
N VAL A 96 15.63 -7.51 9.26
CA VAL A 96 16.10 -6.14 9.09
C VAL A 96 17.43 -5.97 9.79
N GLY A 97 18.43 -5.38 9.14
CA GLY A 97 19.74 -5.15 9.72
C GLY A 97 20.50 -6.44 10.05
N GLY A 98 20.18 -7.56 9.39
CA GLY A 98 20.78 -8.88 9.64
C GLY A 98 20.13 -9.67 10.78
N GLY A 99 19.29 -9.04 11.63
CA GLY A 99 18.55 -9.68 12.72
C GLY A 99 17.11 -10.05 12.35
N PRO A 100 16.41 -10.85 13.20
CA PRO A 100 14.99 -11.10 13.03
C PRO A 100 14.19 -9.81 13.26
N ALA A 101 13.18 -9.56 12.43
CA ALA A 101 12.24 -8.47 12.60
C ALA A 101 10.98 -8.95 13.32
N SER A 102 10.31 -8.03 14.04
CA SER A 102 9.06 -8.33 14.75
C SER A 102 7.87 -8.56 13.78
N GLY A 103 8.02 -8.11 12.55
CA GLY A 103 7.04 -8.27 11.48
C GLY A 103 7.29 -7.33 10.31
N ILE A 104 6.32 -7.30 9.39
CA ILE A 104 6.43 -6.50 8.17
C ILE A 104 6.55 -4.99 8.42
N ALA A 105 6.05 -4.49 9.55
CA ALA A 105 6.13 -3.07 9.87
C ALA A 105 7.58 -2.57 9.92
N ASP A 106 8.51 -3.38 10.46
CA ASP A 106 9.91 -3.03 10.55
C ASP A 106 10.57 -2.86 9.17
N LEU A 107 10.19 -3.70 8.19
CA LEU A 107 10.65 -3.58 6.80
C LEU A 107 10.00 -2.37 6.12
N ALA A 108 8.69 -2.17 6.35
CA ALA A 108 7.94 -1.07 5.77
C ALA A 108 8.46 0.31 6.23
N GLU A 109 9.00 0.42 7.44
CA GLU A 109 9.63 1.64 7.93
C GLU A 109 10.96 1.95 7.22
N VAL A 110 11.71 0.92 6.81
CA VAL A 110 12.99 1.08 6.11
C VAL A 110 12.77 1.32 4.63
N PHE A 111 11.87 0.55 4.01
CA PHE A 111 11.61 0.55 2.56
C PHE A 111 10.11 0.60 2.28
N PRO A 112 9.47 1.77 2.37
CA PRO A 112 8.09 1.95 1.94
C PRO A 112 7.98 1.93 0.42
N ALA A 113 7.09 1.09 -0.13
CA ALA A 113 6.83 1.02 -1.56
C ALA A 113 5.36 1.22 -1.89
N GLN A 114 5.11 1.95 -2.98
CA GLN A 114 3.79 2.10 -3.60
C GLN A 114 3.80 1.44 -4.97
N VAL A 115 2.65 0.92 -5.40
CA VAL A 115 2.50 0.31 -6.73
C VAL A 115 1.33 0.91 -7.48
N ILE A 116 1.56 1.25 -8.74
CA ILE A 116 0.54 1.56 -9.73
C ILE A 116 0.56 0.41 -10.74
N ASP A 117 -0.39 -0.50 -10.58
CA ASP A 117 -0.56 -1.69 -11.39
C ASP A 117 -1.82 -1.58 -12.28
N PRO A 118 -2.04 -2.47 -13.25
CA PRO A 118 -3.23 -2.47 -14.10
C PRO A 118 -4.55 -2.52 -13.33
N GLU A 119 -4.55 -3.06 -12.11
CA GLU A 119 -5.72 -3.21 -11.24
C GLU A 119 -5.87 -2.10 -10.19
N VAL A 120 -5.07 -1.04 -10.28
CA VAL A 120 -5.07 0.09 -9.31
C VAL A 120 -6.47 0.72 -9.14
N HIS A 121 -7.30 0.73 -10.20
CA HIS A 121 -8.69 1.22 -10.18
C HIS A 121 -9.58 0.48 -9.17
N LYS A 122 -9.23 -0.75 -8.78
CA LYS A 122 -9.94 -1.50 -7.74
C LYS A 122 -9.95 -0.80 -6.37
N LEU A 123 -9.07 0.17 -6.16
CA LEU A 123 -9.12 1.03 -4.97
C LEU A 123 -10.45 1.79 -4.87
N LEU A 124 -11.03 2.17 -6.00
CA LEU A 124 -12.31 2.86 -6.09
C LEU A 124 -13.49 1.89 -6.18
N GLU A 125 -13.36 0.83 -6.98
CA GLU A 125 -14.45 -0.12 -7.27
C GLU A 125 -14.73 -1.07 -6.10
N GLU A 126 -13.68 -1.59 -5.44
CA GLU A 126 -13.82 -2.53 -4.32
C GLU A 126 -14.36 -1.84 -3.06
N GLY A 127 -14.81 -2.65 -2.11
CA GLY A 127 -15.42 -2.19 -0.87
C GLY A 127 -14.46 -1.41 0.05
N PRO A 128 -14.98 -0.83 1.14
CA PRO A 128 -14.26 0.05 2.08
C PRO A 128 -12.95 -0.53 2.64
N GLY A 129 -12.84 -1.85 2.70
CA GLY A 129 -11.65 -2.53 3.23
C GLY A 129 -10.35 -2.21 2.46
N ARG A 130 -10.42 -1.98 1.13
CA ARG A 130 -9.24 -1.59 0.34
C ARG A 130 -8.86 -0.14 0.62
N ARG A 131 -9.84 0.75 0.70
CA ARG A 131 -9.63 2.17 1.00
C ARG A 131 -9.13 2.39 2.43
N ARG A 132 -9.63 1.65 3.42
CA ARG A 132 -9.05 1.68 4.79
C ARG A 132 -7.58 1.28 4.80
N ARG A 133 -7.20 0.22 4.09
CA ARG A 133 -5.79 -0.20 4.00
C ARG A 133 -4.89 0.84 3.33
N TYR A 134 -5.41 1.56 2.33
CA TYR A 134 -4.73 2.70 1.72
C TYR A 134 -4.52 3.81 2.76
N LEU A 135 -5.58 4.21 3.45
CA LEU A 135 -5.55 5.25 4.48
C LEU A 135 -4.60 4.87 5.63
N ASP A 136 -4.77 3.67 6.20
CA ASP A 136 -3.94 3.19 7.31
C ASP A 136 -2.45 3.12 6.95
N TRP A 137 -2.13 2.80 5.71
CA TRP A 137 -0.75 2.81 5.24
C TRP A 137 -0.15 4.21 5.22
N GLY A 138 -0.90 5.20 4.75
CA GLY A 138 -0.46 6.60 4.76
C GLY A 138 -0.23 7.11 6.17
N VAL A 139 -1.21 6.89 7.06
CA VAL A 139 -1.11 7.30 8.47
C VAL A 139 0.07 6.62 9.16
N PHE A 140 0.30 5.33 8.92
CA PHE A 140 1.42 4.57 9.51
C PHE A 140 2.80 5.22 9.25
N HIS A 141 3.00 5.80 8.08
CA HIS A 141 4.30 6.39 7.71
C HIS A 141 4.53 7.80 8.26
N VAL A 142 3.47 8.49 8.70
CA VAL A 142 3.56 9.87 9.18
C VAL A 142 3.28 10.03 10.67
N GLU A 143 2.52 9.09 11.26
CA GLU A 143 2.10 9.12 12.67
C GLU A 143 2.77 8.00 13.48
N HIS A 144 3.79 8.34 14.27
CA HIS A 144 4.57 7.37 15.06
C HIS A 144 3.74 6.56 16.06
N GLY A 145 2.68 7.15 16.62
CA GLY A 145 1.76 6.50 17.57
C GLY A 145 0.68 5.63 16.92
N PHE A 146 0.57 5.61 15.59
CA PHE A 146 -0.52 4.94 14.89
C PHE A 146 -0.54 3.43 15.08
N LEU A 147 0.59 2.75 14.84
CA LEU A 147 0.66 1.29 14.87
C LEU A 147 0.32 0.68 16.24
N PRO A 148 0.82 1.18 17.38
CA PRO A 148 0.40 0.74 18.71
C PRO A 148 -1.11 0.90 18.93
N ASN A 149 -1.69 2.05 18.58
CA ASN A 149 -3.12 2.30 18.72
C ASN A 149 -3.96 1.42 17.81
N TRP A 150 -3.52 1.19 16.58
CA TRP A 150 -4.14 0.27 15.63
C TRP A 150 -4.18 -1.16 16.18
N ARG A 151 -3.07 -1.64 16.78
CA ARG A 151 -2.98 -2.97 17.43
C ARG A 151 -3.93 -3.07 18.61
N ARG A 152 -3.96 -2.06 19.50
CA ARG A 152 -4.86 -2.01 20.67
C ARG A 152 -6.33 -2.04 20.24
N TYR A 153 -6.69 -1.19 19.25
CA TYR A 153 -8.04 -1.17 18.69
C TYR A 153 -8.47 -2.53 18.15
N HIS A 154 -7.64 -3.15 17.32
CA HIS A 154 -7.97 -4.46 16.74
C HIS A 154 -7.98 -5.60 17.76
N GLN A 155 -7.20 -5.50 18.82
CA GLN A 155 -7.25 -6.44 19.94
C GLN A 155 -8.59 -6.29 20.70
N ALA A 156 -8.95 -5.08 21.11
CA ALA A 156 -10.21 -4.80 21.80
C ALA A 156 -11.42 -5.22 20.95
N LEU A 157 -11.39 -4.94 19.63
CA LEU A 157 -12.43 -5.36 18.70
C LEU A 157 -12.59 -6.88 18.65
N ARG A 158 -11.49 -7.64 18.60
CA ARG A 158 -11.54 -9.11 18.63
C ARG A 158 -12.14 -9.64 19.92
N GLN A 159 -11.71 -9.09 21.06
CA GLN A 159 -12.20 -9.50 22.38
C GLN A 159 -13.69 -9.17 22.56
N ARG A 160 -14.11 -7.94 22.17
CA ARG A 160 -15.53 -7.58 22.22
C ARG A 160 -16.38 -8.46 21.29
N ASN A 161 -15.89 -8.75 20.08
CA ASN A 161 -16.62 -9.64 19.16
C ASN A 161 -16.68 -11.09 19.66
N ALA A 162 -15.68 -11.59 20.40
CA ALA A 162 -15.73 -12.88 21.07
C ALA A 162 -16.79 -12.85 22.18
N ALA A 163 -16.77 -11.85 23.06
CA ALA A 163 -17.78 -11.69 24.11
C ALA A 163 -19.22 -11.59 23.55
N LEU A 164 -19.42 -10.90 22.41
CA LEU A 164 -20.72 -10.85 21.73
C LEU A 164 -21.18 -12.23 21.20
N LYS A 165 -20.25 -13.06 20.71
CA LYS A 165 -20.55 -14.43 20.24
C LYS A 165 -20.89 -15.36 21.40
N ASP A 166 -20.21 -15.19 22.53
CA ASP A 166 -20.37 -15.96 23.75
C ASP A 166 -21.57 -15.46 24.60
N GLU A 167 -22.34 -14.47 24.07
CA GLU A 167 -23.52 -13.88 24.72
C GLU A 167 -23.23 -13.32 26.13
N ALA A 168 -21.99 -12.82 26.32
CA ALA A 168 -21.52 -12.28 27.59
C ALA A 168 -22.40 -11.12 28.11
N GLU A 169 -22.40 -10.92 29.42
CA GLU A 169 -23.15 -9.86 30.08
C GLU A 169 -22.64 -8.46 29.71
N ASP A 170 -23.46 -7.43 29.96
CA ASP A 170 -23.18 -6.05 29.58
C ASP A 170 -21.95 -5.48 30.29
N GLU A 171 -21.67 -5.93 31.52
CA GLU A 171 -20.48 -5.56 32.28
C GLU A 171 -19.18 -5.98 31.56
N THR A 172 -19.16 -7.21 31.03
CA THR A 172 -18.04 -7.73 30.25
C THR A 172 -17.84 -6.94 28.95
N LEU A 173 -18.93 -6.63 28.25
CA LEU A 173 -18.87 -5.80 27.04
C LEU A 173 -18.37 -4.39 27.34
N ALA A 174 -18.81 -3.78 28.45
CA ALA A 174 -18.43 -2.43 28.84
C ALA A 174 -16.92 -2.28 29.10
N VAL A 175 -16.23 -3.33 29.57
CA VAL A 175 -14.78 -3.31 29.74
C VAL A 175 -14.07 -3.14 28.40
N TRP A 176 -14.45 -3.93 27.40
CA TRP A 176 -13.85 -3.86 26.07
C TRP A 176 -14.27 -2.62 25.30
N GLU A 177 -15.48 -2.08 25.54
CA GLU A 177 -15.98 -0.85 24.91
C GLU A 177 -15.15 0.36 25.30
N LYS A 178 -14.70 0.49 26.54
CA LYS A 178 -13.82 1.58 26.98
C LYS A 178 -12.51 1.59 26.21
N GLU A 179 -11.86 0.43 26.08
CA GLU A 179 -10.59 0.32 25.35
C GLU A 179 -10.79 0.51 23.84
N LEU A 180 -11.87 -0.07 23.29
CA LEU A 180 -12.23 0.05 21.88
C LEU A 180 -12.55 1.50 21.51
N ALA A 181 -13.27 2.22 22.35
CA ALA A 181 -13.63 3.61 22.12
C ALA A 181 -12.38 4.50 22.20
N ALA A 182 -11.59 4.40 23.26
CA ALA A 182 -10.39 5.21 23.44
C ALA A 182 -9.41 5.04 22.27
N SER A 183 -9.03 3.80 21.94
CA SER A 183 -8.14 3.52 20.82
C SER A 183 -8.77 3.83 19.47
N GLY A 184 -10.09 3.67 19.33
CA GLY A 184 -10.85 3.95 18.11
C GLY A 184 -10.93 5.44 17.77
N GLU A 185 -11.14 6.29 18.76
CA GLU A 185 -11.15 7.75 18.57
C GLU A 185 -9.76 8.28 18.21
N MET A 186 -8.70 7.77 18.86
CA MET A 186 -7.33 8.11 18.47
C MET A 186 -7.02 7.69 17.02
N LEU A 187 -7.47 6.51 16.61
CA LEU A 187 -7.31 6.01 15.25
C LEU A 187 -8.03 6.88 14.23
N ALA A 188 -9.27 7.30 14.52
CA ALA A 188 -10.04 8.17 13.65
C ALA A 188 -9.44 9.57 13.55
N SER A 189 -9.00 10.15 14.67
CA SER A 189 -8.33 11.47 14.69
C SER A 189 -7.03 11.45 13.86
N ALA A 190 -6.22 10.40 13.97
CA ALA A 190 -5.01 10.26 13.16
C ALA A 190 -5.33 10.16 11.66
N ARG A 191 -6.42 9.47 11.28
CA ARG A 191 -6.90 9.40 9.91
C ARG A 191 -7.38 10.74 9.39
N ASP A 192 -8.12 11.50 10.19
CA ASP A 192 -8.60 12.84 9.81
C ASP A 192 -7.44 13.80 9.59
N ALA A 193 -6.48 13.86 10.52
CA ALA A 193 -5.29 14.68 10.40
C ALA A 193 -4.47 14.34 9.14
N TYR A 194 -4.36 13.04 8.82
CA TYR A 194 -3.71 12.61 7.59
C TYR A 194 -4.48 13.06 6.33
N LEU A 195 -5.81 12.97 6.34
CA LEU A 195 -6.65 13.40 5.21
C LEU A 195 -6.57 14.92 4.98
N GLU A 196 -6.43 15.72 6.03
CA GLU A 196 -6.16 17.15 5.92
C GLU A 196 -4.80 17.42 5.26
N ARG A 197 -3.77 16.67 5.63
CA ARG A 197 -2.41 16.81 5.06
C ARG A 197 -2.36 16.42 3.57
N ILE A 198 -3.05 15.35 3.17
CA ILE A 198 -3.01 14.87 1.77
C ILE A 198 -3.90 15.69 0.84
N ALA A 199 -4.83 16.50 1.35
CA ALA A 199 -5.81 17.22 0.55
C ALA A 199 -5.17 18.14 -0.51
N ALA A 200 -4.17 18.94 -0.14
CA ALA A 200 -3.51 19.87 -1.05
C ALA A 200 -2.70 19.16 -2.15
N PRO A 201 -1.80 18.19 -1.85
CA PRO A 201 -1.13 17.40 -2.88
C PRO A 201 -2.12 16.69 -3.81
N LEU A 202 -3.15 16.06 -3.25
CA LEU A 202 -4.14 15.31 -4.01
C LEU A 202 -4.94 16.21 -4.97
N GLY A 203 -5.37 17.38 -4.49
CA GLY A 203 -6.06 18.37 -5.32
C GLY A 203 -5.21 18.83 -6.52
N ARG A 204 -3.93 19.13 -6.28
CA ARG A 204 -2.97 19.55 -7.31
C ARG A 204 -2.69 18.44 -8.31
N ILE A 205 -2.44 17.22 -7.85
CA ILE A 205 -2.19 16.06 -8.72
C ILE A 205 -3.44 15.71 -9.53
N GLY A 206 -4.63 15.79 -8.90
CA GLY A 206 -5.90 15.60 -9.60
C GLY A 206 -6.10 16.62 -10.72
N GLN A 207 -5.79 17.89 -10.46
CA GLN A 207 -5.84 18.94 -11.47
C GLN A 207 -4.88 18.67 -12.64
N ALA A 208 -3.68 18.17 -12.37
CA ALA A 208 -2.69 17.86 -13.41
C ALA A 208 -3.06 16.63 -14.27
N LEU A 209 -3.70 15.60 -13.67
CA LEU A 209 -4.01 14.36 -14.36
C LEU A 209 -5.40 14.34 -15.01
N LEU A 210 -6.38 15.08 -14.45
CA LEU A 210 -7.79 14.96 -14.79
C LEU A 210 -8.44 16.30 -15.15
N ASP A 211 -7.67 17.38 -15.09
CA ASP A 211 -8.16 18.77 -15.22
C ASP A 211 -9.26 19.11 -14.15
N GLN A 212 -9.30 18.36 -13.05
CA GLN A 212 -10.23 18.53 -11.94
C GLN A 212 -9.54 18.11 -10.62
N PRO A 213 -9.82 18.82 -9.50
CA PRO A 213 -9.30 18.44 -8.21
C PRO A 213 -9.92 17.13 -7.72
N ILE A 214 -9.14 16.36 -6.96
CA ILE A 214 -9.63 15.19 -6.22
C ILE A 214 -9.75 15.55 -4.75
N ALA A 215 -10.86 15.18 -4.12
CA ALA A 215 -11.13 15.36 -2.71
C ALA A 215 -11.51 14.03 -2.04
N LEU A 216 -11.21 13.92 -0.74
CA LEU A 216 -11.55 12.77 0.08
C LEU A 216 -12.51 13.21 1.20
N ILE A 217 -13.59 12.43 1.41
CA ILE A 217 -14.53 12.64 2.49
C ILE A 217 -14.47 11.42 3.41
N HIS A 218 -14.16 11.63 4.68
CA HIS A 218 -14.05 10.56 5.66
C HIS A 218 -15.38 10.27 6.35
N HIS A 219 -15.80 9.03 6.28
CA HIS A 219 -16.84 8.46 7.11
C HIS A 219 -16.18 7.63 8.21
N ARG A 220 -16.19 8.11 9.45
CA ARG A 220 -15.49 7.48 10.59
C ARG A 220 -16.00 6.10 10.96
N GLY A 221 -17.25 5.76 10.54
CA GLY A 221 -17.93 4.52 10.89
C GLY A 221 -18.86 4.65 12.09
N TRP A 222 -19.02 5.88 12.61
CA TRP A 222 -20.05 6.30 13.56
C TRP A 222 -20.28 7.82 13.41
N SER A 223 -21.32 8.37 14.08
CA SER A 223 -21.58 9.83 14.02
C SER A 223 -20.49 10.62 14.75
N ILE A 224 -19.99 11.68 14.13
CA ILE A 224 -19.02 12.61 14.74
C ILE A 224 -19.61 13.38 15.93
N GLU A 225 -20.95 13.50 16.00
CA GLU A 225 -21.67 14.27 17.02
C GLU A 225 -21.72 13.57 18.38
N GLN A 226 -21.25 12.32 18.47
CA GLN A 226 -21.26 11.57 19.71
C GLN A 226 -19.94 10.81 19.92
N PRO A 227 -19.50 10.67 21.21
CA PRO A 227 -18.38 9.81 21.56
C PRO A 227 -18.62 8.35 21.12
N LEU A 228 -17.55 7.66 20.67
CA LEU A 228 -17.66 6.27 20.25
C LEU A 228 -18.13 5.36 21.38
N LEU A 229 -17.75 5.64 22.63
CA LEU A 229 -18.20 4.88 23.80
C LEU A 229 -19.74 4.89 23.94
N ASP A 230 -20.36 6.06 23.81
CA ASP A 230 -21.81 6.21 23.89
C ASP A 230 -22.50 5.52 22.71
N ALA A 231 -21.92 5.63 21.51
CA ALA A 231 -22.42 4.96 20.32
C ALA A 231 -22.43 3.44 20.49
N LEU A 232 -21.33 2.87 21.00
CA LEU A 232 -21.22 1.42 21.27
C LEU A 232 -22.24 0.95 22.30
N GLY A 233 -22.42 1.69 23.40
CA GLY A 233 -23.39 1.36 24.44
C GLY A 233 -24.83 1.34 23.91
N ARG A 234 -25.21 2.34 23.11
CA ARG A 234 -26.56 2.41 22.50
C ARG A 234 -26.82 1.30 21.48
N ASP A 235 -25.79 0.85 20.75
CA ASP A 235 -25.95 -0.12 19.65
C ASP A 235 -25.76 -1.59 20.11
N ARG A 236 -25.59 -1.85 21.41
CA ARG A 236 -25.38 -3.22 21.95
C ARG A 236 -26.42 -4.23 21.48
N ALA A 237 -27.70 -3.86 21.50
CA ALA A 237 -28.77 -4.75 21.05
C ALA A 237 -28.59 -5.18 19.59
N ARG A 238 -28.17 -4.25 18.75
CA ARG A 238 -27.85 -4.52 17.34
C ARG A 238 -26.60 -5.39 17.21
N ASP A 239 -25.53 -5.07 17.95
CA ASP A 239 -24.27 -5.82 17.94
C ASP A 239 -24.49 -7.28 18.41
N ARG A 240 -25.31 -7.51 19.44
CA ARG A 240 -25.72 -8.84 19.89
C ARG A 240 -26.43 -9.62 18.78
N ARG A 241 -27.39 -8.99 18.08
CA ARG A 241 -28.11 -9.61 16.96
C ARG A 241 -27.17 -10.05 15.84
N TYR A 242 -26.15 -9.24 15.51
CA TYR A 242 -25.17 -9.54 14.45
C TYR A 242 -23.95 -10.32 14.97
N ARG A 243 -23.84 -10.54 16.28
CA ARG A 243 -22.68 -11.16 16.96
C ARG A 243 -21.35 -10.50 16.58
N ALA A 244 -21.38 -9.21 16.28
CA ALA A 244 -20.24 -8.42 15.84
C ALA A 244 -20.49 -6.92 16.02
N THR A 245 -19.45 -6.18 16.35
CA THR A 245 -19.45 -4.72 16.47
C THR A 245 -19.78 -4.06 15.13
N GLN A 246 -20.79 -3.20 15.10
CA GLN A 246 -21.28 -2.54 13.89
C GLN A 246 -20.79 -1.09 13.73
N LEU A 247 -20.27 -0.46 14.78
CA LEU A 247 -19.79 0.92 14.79
C LEU A 247 -18.30 0.99 15.11
N GLY A 248 -17.61 2.00 14.54
CA GLY A 248 -16.20 2.28 14.81
C GLY A 248 -15.30 2.28 13.57
N PRO A 249 -14.00 2.58 13.73
CA PRO A 249 -13.02 2.73 12.65
C PRO A 249 -12.91 1.56 11.66
N HIS A 250 -13.22 0.33 12.08
CA HIS A 250 -13.25 -0.84 11.19
C HIS A 250 -14.43 -0.83 10.20
N ARG A 251 -15.41 0.04 10.41
CA ARG A 251 -16.56 0.32 9.51
C ARG A 251 -16.39 1.61 8.73
N SER A 252 -15.31 2.36 8.96
CA SER A 252 -15.05 3.61 8.26
C SER A 252 -14.87 3.43 6.76
N ASP A 253 -15.06 4.52 6.02
CA ASP A 253 -14.77 4.59 4.59
C ASP A 253 -14.24 5.97 4.22
N ILE A 254 -13.57 6.08 3.09
CA ILE A 254 -13.26 7.33 2.41
C ILE A 254 -13.97 7.36 1.06
N LEU A 255 -14.76 8.39 0.84
CA LEU A 255 -15.37 8.66 -0.47
C LEU A 255 -14.43 9.54 -1.28
N VAL A 256 -14.16 9.12 -2.50
CA VAL A 256 -13.29 9.84 -3.44
C VAL A 256 -14.17 10.64 -4.40
N HIS A 257 -13.94 11.94 -4.48
CA HIS A 257 -14.64 12.86 -5.39
C HIS A 257 -13.65 13.41 -6.43
N VAL A 258 -14.14 13.59 -7.66
CA VAL A 258 -13.45 14.31 -8.74
C VAL A 258 -14.33 15.51 -9.08
N GLY A 259 -13.83 16.71 -8.81
CA GLY A 259 -14.69 17.89 -8.73
C GLY A 259 -15.82 17.65 -7.71
N ASP A 260 -17.06 17.91 -8.12
CA ASP A 260 -18.25 17.74 -7.26
C ASP A 260 -18.89 16.34 -7.32
N ARG A 261 -18.24 15.35 -7.97
CA ARG A 261 -18.88 14.07 -8.28
C ARG A 261 -18.14 12.89 -7.62
N PRO A 262 -18.87 11.88 -7.10
CA PRO A 262 -18.24 10.64 -6.63
C PRO A 262 -17.52 9.93 -7.77
N ALA A 263 -16.23 9.57 -7.54
CA ALA A 263 -15.40 8.94 -8.56
C ALA A 263 -15.88 7.54 -8.94
N LYS A 264 -16.49 6.79 -8.01
CA LYS A 264 -16.87 5.40 -8.20
C LYS A 264 -17.84 5.19 -9.37
N ASP A 265 -18.85 6.07 -9.50
CA ASP A 265 -20.00 5.83 -10.38
C ASP A 265 -20.04 6.78 -11.60
N ARG A 266 -19.12 7.74 -11.69
CA ARG A 266 -19.21 8.87 -12.64
C ARG A 266 -18.00 9.07 -13.52
N VAL A 267 -16.92 8.32 -13.30
CA VAL A 267 -15.70 8.42 -14.12
C VAL A 267 -15.48 7.13 -14.93
N SER A 268 -14.90 7.25 -16.11
CA SER A 268 -14.56 6.09 -16.95
C SER A 268 -13.46 5.24 -16.28
N ARG A 269 -13.29 3.99 -16.72
CA ARG A 269 -12.22 3.12 -16.21
C ARG A 269 -10.81 3.73 -16.35
N GLY A 270 -10.55 4.39 -17.48
CA GLY A 270 -9.28 5.11 -17.67
C GLY A 270 -9.09 6.22 -16.64
N GLN A 271 -10.14 7.02 -16.41
CA GLN A 271 -10.11 8.06 -15.38
C GLN A 271 -10.00 7.48 -13.96
N GLN A 272 -10.64 6.34 -13.67
CA GLN A 272 -10.48 5.64 -12.37
C GLN A 272 -9.03 5.25 -12.11
N LYS A 273 -8.28 4.79 -13.14
CA LYS A 273 -6.85 4.51 -13.02
C LYS A 273 -6.05 5.77 -12.70
N LEU A 274 -6.34 6.89 -13.37
CA LEU A 274 -5.69 8.17 -13.08
C LEU A 274 -6.02 8.68 -11.66
N VAL A 275 -7.28 8.56 -11.21
CA VAL A 275 -7.66 8.90 -9.82
C VAL A 275 -6.88 8.04 -8.83
N ALA A 276 -6.80 6.74 -9.07
CA ALA A 276 -6.07 5.83 -8.19
C ALA A 276 -4.55 6.11 -8.21
N ALA A 277 -3.98 6.42 -9.39
CA ALA A 277 -2.58 6.86 -9.51
C ALA A 277 -2.34 8.17 -8.75
N ALA A 278 -3.26 9.15 -8.85
CA ALA A 278 -3.19 10.39 -8.08
C ALA A 278 -3.17 10.13 -6.56
N LEU A 279 -4.00 9.22 -6.07
CA LEU A 279 -4.01 8.82 -4.67
C LEU A 279 -2.66 8.22 -4.23
N MET A 280 -2.05 7.35 -5.07
CA MET A 280 -0.75 6.76 -4.77
C MET A 280 0.36 7.81 -4.78
N LEU A 281 0.37 8.73 -5.75
CA LEU A 281 1.36 9.80 -5.85
C LEU A 281 1.23 10.81 -4.69
N ALA A 282 0.02 11.23 -4.35
CA ALA A 282 -0.20 12.14 -3.22
C ALA A 282 0.26 11.51 -1.89
N GLN A 283 0.00 10.22 -1.68
CA GLN A 283 0.47 9.50 -0.51
C GLN A 283 2.01 9.40 -0.50
N LEU A 284 2.62 9.15 -1.65
CA LEU A 284 4.06 9.08 -1.81
C LEU A 284 4.72 10.45 -1.52
N GLU A 285 4.13 11.55 -2.01
CA GLU A 285 4.61 12.91 -1.75
C GLU A 285 4.61 13.25 -0.25
N ILE A 286 3.56 12.89 0.48
CA ILE A 286 3.51 13.07 1.92
C ILE A 286 4.58 12.23 2.64
N GLN A 287 4.79 10.98 2.20
CA GLN A 287 5.83 10.11 2.77
C GLN A 287 7.24 10.68 2.54
N GLU A 288 7.51 11.18 1.33
CA GLU A 288 8.79 11.79 0.99
C GLU A 288 9.02 13.13 1.68
N ALA A 289 7.97 13.91 1.97
CA ALA A 289 8.09 15.12 2.78
C ALA A 289 8.53 14.81 4.22
N GLU A 290 8.07 13.70 4.81
CA GLU A 290 8.47 13.25 6.15
C GLU A 290 9.87 12.61 6.18
N ARG A 291 10.19 11.81 5.18
CA ARG A 291 11.41 11.00 5.11
C ARG A 291 11.97 10.97 3.67
N PRO A 292 12.67 12.05 3.25
CA PRO A 292 13.13 12.19 1.87
C PRO A 292 14.01 11.03 1.39
N GLY A 293 13.80 10.61 0.14
CA GLY A 293 14.59 9.60 -0.54
C GLY A 293 14.48 8.19 0.03
N ARG A 294 13.38 7.87 0.72
CA ARG A 294 13.21 6.55 1.34
C ARG A 294 12.23 5.63 0.62
N SER A 295 11.35 6.19 -0.19
CA SER A 295 10.27 5.43 -0.79
C SER A 295 10.65 4.88 -2.16
N ALA A 296 9.89 3.87 -2.60
CA ALA A 296 9.92 3.37 -3.97
C ALA A 296 8.54 3.47 -4.62
N LEU A 297 8.53 3.79 -5.91
CA LEU A 297 7.35 3.76 -6.76
C LEU A 297 7.52 2.68 -7.83
N LEU A 298 6.59 1.72 -7.84
CA LEU A 298 6.55 0.62 -8.78
C LEU A 298 5.46 0.90 -9.82
N LEU A 299 5.82 0.95 -11.10
CA LEU A 299 4.90 1.14 -12.23
C LEU A 299 4.89 -0.13 -13.09
N ASP A 300 3.76 -0.86 -13.07
CA ASP A 300 3.62 -2.09 -13.85
C ASP A 300 2.95 -1.81 -15.19
N ASP A 301 3.76 -1.77 -16.23
CA ASP A 301 3.40 -1.54 -17.65
C ASP A 301 2.44 -0.36 -17.88
N PRO A 302 2.77 0.86 -17.41
CA PRO A 302 1.88 2.02 -17.51
C PRO A 302 1.53 2.38 -18.96
N ALA A 303 2.40 2.04 -19.92
CA ALA A 303 2.19 2.30 -21.35
C ALA A 303 1.15 1.37 -22.01
N ALA A 304 0.78 0.26 -21.37
CA ALA A 304 -0.28 -0.61 -21.84
C ALA A 304 -1.67 -0.15 -21.35
N GLU A 305 -1.70 0.65 -20.28
CA GLU A 305 -2.90 0.97 -19.53
C GLU A 305 -3.43 2.40 -19.76
N LEU A 306 -2.57 3.29 -20.25
CA LEU A 306 -2.85 4.70 -20.49
C LEU A 306 -2.56 5.07 -21.95
N ASP A 307 -3.36 5.97 -22.50
CA ASP A 307 -3.02 6.62 -23.76
C ASP A 307 -1.78 7.52 -23.62
N GLY A 308 -1.23 7.96 -24.75
CA GLY A 308 0.03 8.69 -24.78
C GLY A 308 0.03 10.01 -23.99
N GLU A 309 -1.10 10.75 -24.00
CA GLU A 309 -1.22 12.01 -23.29
C GLU A 309 -1.29 11.79 -21.77
N ASN A 310 -2.14 10.88 -21.32
CA ASN A 310 -2.27 10.52 -19.92
C ASN A 310 -0.99 9.89 -19.35
N LEU A 311 -0.31 9.06 -20.15
CA LEU A 311 1.00 8.52 -19.79
C LEU A 311 2.04 9.64 -19.61
N ALA A 312 2.11 10.60 -20.53
CA ALA A 312 3.03 11.72 -20.42
C ALA A 312 2.76 12.60 -19.19
N ARG A 313 1.48 12.90 -18.89
CA ARG A 313 1.06 13.62 -17.67
C ARG A 313 1.47 12.87 -16.40
N LEU A 314 1.22 11.55 -16.34
CA LEU A 314 1.62 10.72 -15.21
C LEU A 314 3.14 10.71 -15.02
N MET A 315 3.91 10.47 -16.08
CA MET A 315 5.37 10.40 -16.01
C MET A 315 6.02 11.75 -15.69
N ALA A 316 5.39 12.87 -16.06
CA ALA A 316 5.84 14.20 -15.64
C ALA A 316 5.75 14.35 -14.10
N LEU A 317 4.64 13.96 -13.49
CA LEU A 317 4.48 13.99 -12.03
C LEU A 317 5.42 13.02 -11.32
N VAL A 318 5.62 11.82 -11.87
CA VAL A 318 6.51 10.79 -11.32
C VAL A 318 7.96 11.25 -11.23
N ARG A 319 8.43 12.02 -12.22
CA ARG A 319 9.80 12.57 -12.24
C ARG A 319 10.11 13.54 -11.12
N ASP A 320 9.08 14.24 -10.63
CA ASP A 320 9.23 15.24 -9.57
C ASP A 320 9.25 14.64 -8.16
N VAL A 321 8.89 13.36 -8.03
CA VAL A 321 8.90 12.66 -6.73
C VAL A 321 10.28 12.07 -6.47
N PRO A 322 10.93 12.38 -5.32
CA PRO A 322 12.28 11.89 -5.00
C PRO A 322 12.27 10.43 -4.48
N ALA A 323 11.50 9.55 -5.10
CA ALA A 323 11.42 8.13 -4.80
C ALA A 323 12.20 7.30 -5.82
N GLN A 324 12.71 6.13 -5.41
CA GLN A 324 13.30 5.19 -6.35
C GLN A 324 12.22 4.63 -7.27
N LEU A 325 12.40 4.82 -8.58
CA LEU A 325 11.44 4.40 -9.59
C LEU A 325 11.78 3.00 -10.14
N TRP A 326 10.77 2.14 -10.19
CA TRP A 326 10.82 0.84 -10.83
C TRP A 326 9.72 0.77 -11.90
N VAL A 327 10.12 0.68 -13.15
CA VAL A 327 9.17 0.68 -14.28
C VAL A 327 9.30 -0.60 -15.06
N THR A 328 8.21 -1.28 -15.31
CA THR A 328 8.17 -2.37 -16.28
C THR A 328 7.50 -1.92 -17.55
N SER A 329 7.96 -2.40 -18.70
CA SER A 329 7.31 -2.11 -19.97
C SER A 329 7.55 -3.21 -21.01
N LEU A 330 6.56 -3.35 -21.92
CA LEU A 330 6.71 -4.10 -23.17
C LEU A 330 7.48 -3.27 -24.20
N LYS A 331 7.29 -1.93 -24.17
CA LYS A 331 7.80 -1.01 -25.20
C LYS A 331 9.06 -0.31 -24.72
N PRO A 332 10.19 -0.39 -25.47
CA PRO A 332 11.43 0.33 -25.13
C PRO A 332 11.29 1.85 -25.04
N GLN A 333 10.34 2.44 -25.78
CA GLN A 333 10.11 3.89 -25.83
C GLN A 333 9.75 4.52 -24.47
N ILE A 334 9.34 3.73 -23.48
CA ILE A 334 9.15 4.22 -22.11
C ILE A 334 10.44 4.81 -21.52
N ALA A 335 11.61 4.37 -22.03
CA ALA A 335 12.91 4.88 -21.61
C ALA A 335 13.07 6.39 -21.87
N ASP A 336 12.41 6.92 -22.89
CA ASP A 336 12.43 8.36 -23.22
C ASP A 336 11.70 9.19 -22.14
N LEU A 337 10.82 8.56 -21.38
CA LEU A 337 10.05 9.19 -20.31
C LEU A 337 10.70 9.00 -18.92
N VAL A 338 11.71 8.12 -18.80
CA VAL A 338 12.45 7.85 -17.56
C VAL A 338 13.83 8.47 -17.67
N THR A 339 14.13 9.47 -16.83
CA THR A 339 15.40 10.21 -16.92
C THR A 339 16.49 9.49 -16.12
N GLY A 340 17.47 8.94 -16.83
CA GLY A 340 18.61 8.22 -16.21
C GLY A 340 18.24 6.85 -15.65
N GLY A 341 19.18 6.23 -14.92
CA GLY A 341 18.96 4.94 -14.28
C GLY A 341 19.48 3.74 -15.06
N HIS A 342 19.19 2.54 -14.54
CA HIS A 342 19.58 1.28 -15.17
C HIS A 342 18.45 0.73 -16.05
N VAL A 343 18.84 0.15 -17.19
CA VAL A 343 17.91 -0.56 -18.08
C VAL A 343 18.24 -2.05 -18.04
N PHE A 344 17.23 -2.86 -17.83
CA PHE A 344 17.33 -4.31 -17.80
C PHE A 344 16.45 -4.93 -18.88
N HIS A 345 16.95 -6.00 -19.49
CA HIS A 345 16.16 -6.87 -20.33
C HIS A 345 15.63 -8.05 -19.51
N VAL A 346 14.35 -8.36 -19.66
CA VAL A 346 13.68 -9.43 -18.92
C VAL A 346 13.17 -10.48 -19.90
N GLU A 347 13.66 -11.71 -19.79
CA GLU A 347 13.28 -12.82 -20.66
C GLU A 347 13.21 -14.11 -19.86
N GLN A 348 12.05 -14.81 -19.90
CA GLN A 348 11.80 -16.12 -19.28
C GLN A 348 12.20 -16.23 -17.78
N GLY A 349 12.08 -15.12 -17.03
CA GLY A 349 12.45 -15.05 -15.61
C GLY A 349 13.89 -14.65 -15.36
N ASP A 350 14.73 -14.54 -16.38
CA ASP A 350 16.08 -13.98 -16.30
C ASP A 350 16.07 -12.47 -16.53
N ILE A 351 16.98 -11.75 -15.84
CA ILE A 351 17.08 -10.29 -15.90
C ILE A 351 18.52 -9.90 -16.11
N ILE A 352 18.81 -9.24 -17.22
CA ILE A 352 20.16 -8.88 -17.64
C ILE A 352 20.23 -7.35 -17.79
N LYS A 353 21.23 -6.72 -17.17
CA LYS A 353 21.50 -5.31 -17.33
C LYS A 353 22.05 -5.04 -18.74
N ARG A 354 21.54 -3.98 -19.39
CA ARG A 354 22.02 -3.47 -20.67
C ARG A 354 23.04 -2.36 -20.51
#